data_46389a483f4eb207baee2845ede037f2
#
_entry.id   46389a483f4eb207baee2845ede037f2
#
_cell.length_a   1.000
_cell.length_b   1.000
_cell.length_c   1.000
_cell.angle_alpha   90.00
_cell.angle_beta   90.00
_cell.angle_gamma   90.00
#
_symmetry.space_group_name_H-M   'P 1'
#
loop_
_entity.id
_entity.type
_entity.pdbx_description
1 polymer ?
#
loop_
_entity_poly.entity_id
_entity_poly.type
_entity_poly.pdbx_seq_one_letter_code
_entity_poly.pdbx_strand_id
1 'polypeptide(L)'
;MVTRRDFLKVALIQTVSFSLWRCGRRTLEARKGNLGLFTEDGRPLLISVKGKRPEEMLEAAFDLLGGLEGLVKGERVLLKPNFVFPQPYPVTTDPDVIFATARLLREAGAKEVEIFDAPGTFLIGTEKETFSYNRIVERAKVEGVRVVIGDAAQRVQYVKTRRKGWRAYPEIVVHRKVYEAPVVINMPCLKRHHTSYLTCALKNNFGAIYGAQRWDAHLRGEGLKKMGKGARERAMAPFRNRSHFMRALAEFADAVRPELSIVDARVILTRGGPTRGKGELKGGVNRIIVSADMVALDRYCSSLMERYDESYTNDMILPYLQEAVRLGLGTMELKNVKIVEKEV
;
A
#
# COMPACT_ATOMS: atom_id res chain seq x y z
N MET A 1 21.31 -2.88 -11.84
CA MET A 1 21.96 -1.58 -11.54
C MET A 1 21.24 -0.48 -12.32
N VAL A 2 20.72 0.54 -11.65
CA VAL A 2 20.11 1.70 -12.33
C VAL A 2 21.23 2.51 -12.95
N THR A 3 21.20 2.77 -14.26
CA THR A 3 22.24 3.48 -14.98
C THR A 3 22.11 5.01 -14.80
N ARG A 4 23.20 5.76 -15.06
CA ARG A 4 23.20 7.23 -15.10
C ARG A 4 22.18 7.79 -16.10
N ARG A 5 21.90 7.03 -17.15
CA ARG A 5 20.94 7.38 -18.22
C ARG A 5 19.49 7.26 -17.73
N ASP A 6 19.20 6.25 -16.91
CA ASP A 6 17.87 6.05 -16.31
C ASP A 6 17.58 7.13 -15.27
N PHE A 7 18.61 7.54 -14.51
CA PHE A 7 18.50 8.64 -13.55
C PHE A 7 18.26 9.99 -14.24
N LEU A 8 18.93 10.26 -15.38
CA LEU A 8 18.71 11.50 -16.14
C LEU A 8 17.32 11.53 -16.81
N LYS A 9 16.79 10.40 -17.27
CA LYS A 9 15.42 10.31 -17.78
C LYS A 9 14.40 10.64 -16.68
N VAL A 10 14.58 10.12 -15.48
CA VAL A 10 13.73 10.43 -14.31
C VAL A 10 13.79 11.94 -13.99
N ALA A 11 14.97 12.52 -13.98
CA ALA A 11 15.16 13.95 -13.69
C ALA A 11 14.54 14.86 -14.77
N LEU A 12 14.67 14.48 -16.05
CA LEU A 12 14.12 15.25 -17.18
C LEU A 12 12.59 15.19 -17.21
N ILE A 13 12.02 14.00 -17.00
CA ILE A 13 10.54 13.83 -16.95
C ILE A 13 9.96 14.61 -15.78
N GLN A 14 10.68 14.72 -14.66
CA GLN A 14 10.21 15.46 -13.49
C GLN A 14 10.27 16.98 -13.66
N THR A 15 11.29 17.52 -14.34
CA THR A 15 11.34 18.96 -14.64
C THR A 15 10.23 19.39 -15.60
N VAL A 16 9.91 18.59 -16.60
CA VAL A 16 8.77 18.81 -17.49
C VAL A 16 7.43 18.63 -16.76
N SER A 17 7.32 17.62 -15.88
CA SER A 17 6.09 17.38 -15.10
C SER A 17 5.81 18.47 -14.06
N PHE A 18 6.81 19.10 -13.49
CA PHE A 18 6.63 20.20 -12.52
C PHE A 18 6.11 21.49 -13.16
N SER A 19 6.51 21.78 -14.40
CA SER A 19 5.95 22.91 -15.16
C SER A 19 4.51 22.69 -15.61
N LEU A 20 4.12 21.44 -15.88
CA LEU A 20 2.74 21.04 -16.18
C LEU A 20 1.83 20.97 -14.94
N TRP A 21 2.41 21.04 -13.74
CA TRP A 21 1.66 21.05 -12.47
C TRP A 21 0.76 22.29 -12.32
N ARG A 22 1.08 23.38 -13.03
CA ARG A 22 0.28 24.62 -13.06
C ARG A 22 -0.93 24.58 -14.00
N CYS A 23 -1.08 23.56 -14.83
CA CYS A 23 -2.21 23.50 -15.78
C CYS A 23 -3.50 23.03 -15.09
N GLY A 24 -4.45 23.92 -15.01
CA GLY A 24 -5.67 24.01 -14.25
C GLY A 24 -6.68 22.85 -14.31
N ARG A 25 -6.40 21.70 -13.71
CA ARG A 25 -7.47 20.77 -13.33
C ARG A 25 -7.94 21.09 -11.92
N ARG A 26 -9.27 21.18 -11.76
CA ARG A 26 -9.93 21.41 -10.46
C ARG A 26 -9.41 20.41 -9.43
N THR A 27 -9.02 20.88 -8.24
CA THR A 27 -8.70 20.04 -7.10
C THR A 27 -9.99 19.52 -6.49
N LEU A 28 -10.08 18.22 -6.28
CA LEU A 28 -11.23 17.52 -5.74
C LEU A 28 -11.05 17.29 -4.23
N GLU A 29 -12.14 17.08 -3.50
CA GLU A 29 -12.02 16.55 -2.13
C GLU A 29 -11.47 15.12 -2.17
N ALA A 30 -10.65 14.77 -1.19
CA ALA A 30 -10.09 13.42 -1.09
C ALA A 30 -11.20 12.39 -0.86
N ARG A 31 -10.93 11.17 -1.27
CA ARG A 31 -11.84 10.02 -1.10
C ARG A 31 -12.29 9.89 0.36
N LYS A 32 -13.59 9.70 0.59
CA LYS A 32 -14.12 9.57 1.95
C LYS A 32 -13.74 8.22 2.57
N GLY A 33 -13.82 7.14 1.79
CA GLY A 33 -13.72 5.77 2.27
C GLY A 33 -14.80 5.45 3.32
N ASN A 34 -14.93 4.20 3.69
CA ASN A 34 -15.79 3.79 4.80
C ASN A 34 -14.95 2.98 5.81
N LEU A 35 -14.34 3.69 6.76
CA LEU A 35 -13.46 3.11 7.78
C LEU A 35 -14.21 2.53 8.99
N GLY A 36 -15.52 2.79 9.10
CA GLY A 36 -16.38 2.31 10.19
C GLY A 36 -17.04 0.95 9.93
N LEU A 37 -16.67 0.28 8.83
CA LEU A 37 -17.13 -1.08 8.53
C LEU A 37 -16.46 -2.10 9.46
N PHE A 38 -17.14 -3.21 9.67
CA PHE A 38 -16.61 -4.33 10.44
C PHE A 38 -16.22 -3.96 11.88
N THR A 39 -17.22 -3.65 12.67
CA THR A 39 -17.10 -3.38 14.11
C THR A 39 -17.91 -4.38 14.93
N GLU A 40 -17.44 -4.71 16.12
CA GLU A 40 -18.16 -5.47 17.14
C GLU A 40 -18.08 -4.72 18.47
N ASP A 41 -19.20 -4.47 19.10
CA ASP A 41 -19.31 -3.66 20.33
C ASP A 41 -18.67 -2.25 20.20
N GLY A 42 -18.80 -1.64 19.02
CA GLY A 42 -18.21 -0.33 18.71
C GLY A 42 -16.68 -0.33 18.55
N ARG A 43 -16.05 -1.51 18.57
CA ARG A 43 -14.59 -1.68 18.36
C ARG A 43 -14.34 -2.20 16.96
N PRO A 44 -13.33 -1.69 16.23
CA PRO A 44 -12.96 -2.25 14.95
C PRO A 44 -12.52 -3.71 15.09
N LEU A 45 -12.94 -4.55 14.12
CA LEU A 45 -12.53 -5.94 14.02
C LEU A 45 -11.14 -6.05 13.37
N LEU A 46 -10.28 -6.87 13.95
CA LEU A 46 -9.04 -7.33 13.37
C LEU A 46 -9.01 -8.85 13.42
N ILE A 47 -9.02 -9.48 12.27
CA ILE A 47 -9.03 -10.93 12.13
C ILE A 47 -7.64 -11.41 11.74
N SER A 48 -7.09 -12.37 12.47
CA SER A 48 -5.77 -12.95 12.20
C SER A 48 -5.91 -14.46 12.06
N VAL A 49 -5.89 -14.95 10.82
CA VAL A 49 -5.99 -16.38 10.54
C VAL A 49 -4.60 -16.97 10.31
N LYS A 50 -4.28 -18.03 11.05
CA LYS A 50 -3.07 -18.84 10.85
C LYS A 50 -3.42 -20.08 10.04
N GLY A 51 -2.63 -20.38 9.00
CA GLY A 51 -2.89 -21.52 8.13
C GLY A 51 -1.82 -21.68 7.06
N LYS A 52 -2.07 -22.58 6.12
CA LYS A 52 -1.16 -22.88 5.01
C LYS A 52 -1.75 -22.47 3.65
N ARG A 53 -3.05 -22.67 3.45
CA ARG A 53 -3.73 -22.44 2.19
C ARG A 53 -4.39 -21.06 2.18
N PRO A 54 -4.00 -20.15 1.25
CA PRO A 54 -4.52 -18.78 1.22
C PRO A 54 -6.04 -18.71 1.16
N GLU A 55 -6.67 -19.57 0.36
CA GLU A 55 -8.11 -19.56 0.14
C GLU A 55 -8.88 -19.86 1.43
N GLU A 56 -8.54 -20.95 2.12
CA GLU A 56 -9.16 -21.31 3.40
C GLU A 56 -8.95 -20.23 4.48
N MET A 57 -7.77 -19.62 4.47
CA MET A 57 -7.47 -18.53 5.41
C MET A 57 -8.32 -17.29 5.13
N LEU A 58 -8.56 -16.97 3.85
CA LEU A 58 -9.39 -15.84 3.43
C LEU A 58 -10.87 -16.11 3.70
N GLU A 59 -11.38 -17.30 3.37
CA GLU A 59 -12.73 -17.74 3.70
C GLU A 59 -12.99 -17.57 5.20
N ALA A 60 -12.14 -18.17 6.02
CA ALA A 60 -12.26 -18.06 7.47
C ALA A 60 -12.17 -16.60 7.98
N ALA A 61 -11.33 -15.76 7.37
CA ALA A 61 -11.22 -14.36 7.75
C ALA A 61 -12.49 -13.58 7.38
N PHE A 62 -13.07 -13.82 6.21
CA PHE A 62 -14.27 -13.14 5.76
C PHE A 62 -15.51 -13.61 6.53
N ASP A 63 -15.62 -14.88 6.85
CA ASP A 63 -16.68 -15.41 7.74
C ASP A 63 -16.64 -14.73 9.11
N LEU A 64 -15.43 -14.58 9.70
CA LEU A 64 -15.25 -13.92 10.99
C LEU A 64 -15.50 -12.40 10.94
N LEU A 65 -15.45 -11.78 9.76
CA LEU A 65 -15.89 -10.39 9.55
C LEU A 65 -17.43 -10.28 9.45
N GLY A 66 -18.15 -11.39 9.34
CA GLY A 66 -19.60 -11.41 9.10
C GLY A 66 -19.99 -11.35 7.63
N GLY A 67 -19.05 -11.74 6.72
CA GLY A 67 -19.22 -11.71 5.27
C GLY A 67 -18.80 -10.39 4.63
N LEU A 68 -18.75 -10.38 3.31
CA LEU A 68 -18.36 -9.19 2.53
C LEU A 68 -19.53 -8.62 1.70
N GLU A 69 -20.69 -9.26 1.68
CA GLU A 69 -21.84 -8.89 0.84
C GLU A 69 -22.27 -7.45 1.09
N GLY A 70 -22.27 -7.00 2.35
CA GLY A 70 -22.63 -5.64 2.73
C GLY A 70 -21.67 -4.57 2.19
N LEU A 71 -20.44 -4.97 1.84
CA LEU A 71 -19.44 -4.11 1.25
C LEU A 71 -19.44 -4.13 -0.27
N VAL A 72 -19.61 -5.32 -0.88
CA VAL A 72 -19.25 -5.53 -2.29
C VAL A 72 -20.40 -5.83 -3.22
N LYS A 73 -21.61 -6.20 -2.71
CA LYS A 73 -22.72 -6.64 -3.54
C LYS A 73 -23.18 -5.55 -4.52
N GLY A 74 -23.07 -5.86 -5.80
CA GLY A 74 -23.41 -4.94 -6.88
C GLY A 74 -22.35 -3.87 -7.19
N GLU A 75 -21.26 -3.82 -6.42
CA GLU A 75 -20.21 -2.81 -6.54
C GLU A 75 -19.05 -3.27 -7.45
N ARG A 76 -18.32 -2.28 -7.97
CA ARG A 76 -17.01 -2.49 -8.60
C ARG A 76 -15.93 -2.43 -7.52
N VAL A 77 -15.17 -3.51 -7.41
CA VAL A 77 -14.11 -3.63 -6.40
C VAL A 77 -12.74 -3.52 -7.05
N LEU A 78 -11.90 -2.65 -6.51
CA LEU A 78 -10.51 -2.50 -6.90
C LEU A 78 -9.60 -3.18 -5.90
N LEU A 79 -8.95 -4.26 -6.30
CA LEU A 79 -7.87 -4.89 -5.55
C LEU A 79 -6.57 -4.13 -5.78
N LYS A 80 -5.95 -3.63 -4.71
CA LYS A 80 -4.67 -2.95 -4.77
C LYS A 80 -3.58 -3.78 -4.08
N PRO A 81 -2.90 -4.68 -4.81
CA PRO A 81 -1.77 -5.42 -4.29
C PRO A 81 -0.54 -4.52 -4.04
N ASN A 82 0.55 -5.12 -3.61
CA ASN A 82 1.85 -4.51 -3.48
C ASN A 82 2.78 -4.99 -4.61
N PHE A 83 2.85 -4.29 -5.72
CA PHE A 83 3.72 -4.58 -6.85
C PHE A 83 4.82 -3.54 -6.98
N VAL A 84 5.86 -3.62 -6.16
CA VAL A 84 6.95 -2.62 -6.11
C VAL A 84 8.05 -2.94 -7.11
N PHE A 85 8.44 -4.21 -7.21
CA PHE A 85 9.55 -4.69 -8.04
C PHE A 85 9.18 -6.03 -8.70
N PRO A 86 9.84 -6.40 -9.83
CA PRO A 86 9.69 -7.72 -10.45
C PRO A 86 10.41 -8.79 -9.62
N GLN A 87 9.89 -9.08 -8.44
CA GLN A 87 10.37 -10.09 -7.51
C GLN A 87 9.18 -10.84 -6.92
N PRO A 88 9.36 -12.13 -6.56
CA PRO A 88 8.27 -12.93 -6.02
C PRO A 88 7.87 -12.49 -4.61
N TYR A 89 6.79 -13.06 -4.14
CA TYR A 89 6.35 -12.99 -2.74
C TYR A 89 7.51 -13.29 -1.76
N PRO A 90 7.67 -12.57 -0.66
CA PRO A 90 6.84 -11.50 -0.10
C PRO A 90 7.27 -10.08 -0.51
N VAL A 91 8.06 -9.92 -1.58
CA VAL A 91 8.37 -8.57 -2.10
C VAL A 91 7.15 -7.99 -2.82
N THR A 92 6.44 -8.82 -3.57
CA THR A 92 5.13 -8.51 -4.16
C THR A 92 4.05 -9.39 -3.55
N THR A 93 2.80 -8.96 -3.62
CA THR A 93 1.65 -9.75 -3.15
C THR A 93 1.56 -11.05 -3.95
N ASP A 94 1.31 -12.15 -3.24
CA ASP A 94 1.16 -13.47 -3.82
C ASP A 94 -0.05 -13.51 -4.77
N PRO A 95 0.13 -13.95 -6.03
CA PRO A 95 -1.00 -14.16 -6.95
C PRO A 95 -2.11 -15.04 -6.38
N ASP A 96 -1.78 -16.07 -5.61
CA ASP A 96 -2.79 -16.96 -5.02
C ASP A 96 -3.71 -16.22 -4.05
N VAL A 97 -3.18 -15.31 -3.23
CA VAL A 97 -3.99 -14.46 -2.35
C VAL A 97 -4.85 -13.49 -3.15
N ILE A 98 -4.31 -12.90 -4.23
CA ILE A 98 -5.05 -11.96 -5.06
C ILE A 98 -6.26 -12.65 -5.73
N PHE A 99 -6.03 -13.79 -6.36
CA PHE A 99 -7.08 -14.46 -7.14
C PHE A 99 -8.08 -15.21 -6.25
N ALA A 100 -7.66 -15.76 -5.11
CA ALA A 100 -8.59 -16.28 -4.11
C ALA A 100 -9.51 -15.15 -3.59
N THR A 101 -8.94 -14.00 -3.24
CA THR A 101 -9.74 -12.82 -2.87
C THR A 101 -10.71 -12.43 -3.98
N ALA A 102 -10.27 -12.40 -5.25
CA ALA A 102 -11.15 -12.03 -6.37
C ALA A 102 -12.32 -13.00 -6.56
N ARG A 103 -12.10 -14.31 -6.35
CA ARG A 103 -13.18 -15.32 -6.40
C ARG A 103 -14.20 -15.10 -5.28
N LEU A 104 -13.74 -15.01 -4.03
CA LEU A 104 -14.59 -14.79 -2.86
C LEU A 104 -15.40 -13.49 -2.95
N LEU A 105 -14.83 -12.43 -3.51
CA LEU A 105 -15.58 -11.19 -3.75
C LEU A 105 -16.69 -11.36 -4.78
N ARG A 106 -16.48 -12.12 -5.85
CA ARG A 106 -17.51 -12.42 -6.83
C ARG A 106 -18.62 -13.29 -6.24
N GLU A 107 -18.25 -14.27 -5.43
CA GLU A 107 -19.20 -15.09 -4.67
C GLU A 107 -20.04 -14.26 -3.71
N ALA A 108 -19.44 -13.24 -3.07
CA ALA A 108 -20.15 -12.25 -2.27
C ALA A 108 -20.95 -11.21 -3.10
N GLY A 109 -21.01 -11.37 -4.43
CA GLY A 109 -21.86 -10.57 -5.31
C GLY A 109 -21.23 -9.30 -5.86
N ALA A 110 -19.91 -9.15 -5.84
CA ALA A 110 -19.23 -8.04 -6.52
C ALA A 110 -19.55 -8.04 -8.03
N LYS A 111 -19.94 -6.89 -8.57
CA LYS A 111 -20.28 -6.72 -9.99
C LYS A 111 -19.08 -6.88 -10.90
N GLU A 112 -17.94 -6.36 -10.48
CA GLU A 112 -16.69 -6.39 -11.22
C GLU A 112 -15.53 -6.37 -10.22
N VAL A 113 -14.48 -7.13 -10.49
CA VAL A 113 -13.22 -7.09 -9.73
C VAL A 113 -12.09 -6.68 -10.67
N GLU A 114 -11.39 -5.61 -10.32
CA GLU A 114 -10.22 -5.13 -11.05
C GLU A 114 -8.98 -5.24 -10.16
N ILE A 115 -7.83 -5.60 -10.72
CA ILE A 115 -6.52 -5.54 -10.06
C ILE A 115 -5.80 -4.29 -10.54
N PHE A 116 -5.32 -3.47 -9.61
CA PHE A 116 -4.61 -2.23 -9.90
C PHE A 116 -3.37 -2.07 -9.04
N ASP A 117 -2.25 -1.73 -9.63
CA ASP A 117 -1.14 -1.04 -8.96
C ASP A 117 -0.38 -0.17 -9.97
N ALA A 118 0.36 0.83 -9.48
CA ALA A 118 1.33 1.59 -10.25
C ALA A 118 2.72 1.37 -9.63
N PRO A 119 3.45 0.32 -10.05
CA PRO A 119 4.78 0.00 -9.56
C PRO A 119 5.81 1.12 -9.79
N GLY A 120 6.93 1.04 -9.16
CA GLY A 120 8.13 1.74 -9.60
C GLY A 120 8.23 3.23 -9.31
N THR A 121 8.45 3.62 -8.05
CA THR A 121 8.86 5.01 -7.75
C THR A 121 10.23 5.35 -8.34
N PHE A 122 11.14 4.37 -8.44
CA PHE A 122 12.55 4.55 -8.81
C PHE A 122 12.96 3.90 -10.13
N LEU A 123 12.07 3.09 -10.70
CA LEU A 123 12.33 2.33 -11.92
C LEU A 123 11.18 2.58 -12.89
N ILE A 124 11.15 3.77 -13.48
CA ILE A 124 10.19 4.11 -14.55
C ILE A 124 10.37 3.10 -15.68
N GLY A 125 9.26 2.48 -16.10
CA GLY A 125 9.25 1.49 -17.17
C GLY A 125 9.29 0.04 -16.70
N THR A 126 9.25 -0.23 -15.37
CA THR A 126 9.21 -1.61 -14.83
C THR A 126 7.80 -2.07 -14.49
N GLU A 127 6.78 -1.26 -14.74
CA GLU A 127 5.39 -1.56 -14.40
C GLU A 127 4.94 -2.88 -15.05
N LYS A 128 5.13 -2.97 -16.37
CA LYS A 128 4.77 -4.18 -17.14
C LYS A 128 5.58 -5.38 -16.71
N GLU A 129 6.90 -5.22 -16.48
CA GLU A 129 7.80 -6.29 -16.04
C GLU A 129 7.36 -6.86 -14.69
N THR A 130 6.93 -5.99 -13.74
CA THR A 130 6.47 -6.43 -12.42
C THR A 130 5.20 -7.29 -12.52
N PHE A 131 4.26 -6.91 -13.37
CA PHE A 131 3.03 -7.69 -13.59
C PHE A 131 3.31 -8.99 -14.36
N SER A 132 4.19 -8.96 -15.35
CA SER A 132 4.59 -10.14 -16.13
C SER A 132 5.38 -11.13 -15.28
N TYR A 133 6.28 -10.66 -14.45
CA TYR A 133 7.08 -11.51 -13.56
C TYR A 133 6.20 -12.41 -12.66
N ASN A 134 5.10 -11.87 -12.16
CA ASN A 134 4.15 -12.58 -11.31
C ASN A 134 3.02 -13.26 -12.11
N ARG A 135 3.07 -13.24 -13.44
CA ARG A 135 2.08 -13.82 -14.35
C ARG A 135 0.65 -13.35 -14.11
N ILE A 136 0.51 -12.11 -13.57
CA ILE A 136 -0.79 -11.57 -13.18
C ILE A 136 -1.69 -11.38 -14.38
N VAL A 137 -1.17 -10.88 -15.50
CA VAL A 137 -1.97 -10.60 -16.70
C VAL A 137 -2.50 -11.87 -17.33
N GLU A 138 -1.65 -12.91 -17.42
CA GLU A 138 -2.02 -14.22 -17.97
C GLU A 138 -3.09 -14.89 -17.10
N ARG A 139 -2.85 -14.94 -15.78
CA ARG A 139 -3.78 -15.56 -14.84
C ARG A 139 -5.11 -14.80 -14.79
N ALA A 140 -5.08 -13.49 -14.83
CA ALA A 140 -6.29 -12.66 -14.83
C ALA A 140 -7.20 -12.93 -16.03
N LYS A 141 -6.63 -13.22 -17.22
CA LYS A 141 -7.40 -13.62 -18.40
C LYS A 141 -8.13 -14.95 -18.16
N VAL A 142 -7.47 -15.91 -17.54
CA VAL A 142 -8.08 -17.23 -17.23
C VAL A 142 -9.16 -17.07 -16.17
N GLU A 143 -8.93 -16.26 -15.15
CA GLU A 143 -9.84 -16.05 -14.02
C GLU A 143 -10.94 -15.01 -14.31
N GLY A 144 -10.96 -14.39 -15.49
CA GLY A 144 -11.95 -13.37 -15.87
C GLY A 144 -11.86 -12.10 -15.00
N VAL A 145 -10.66 -11.73 -14.55
CA VAL A 145 -10.40 -10.53 -13.74
C VAL A 145 -9.71 -9.49 -14.59
N ARG A 146 -10.12 -8.23 -14.49
CA ARG A 146 -9.51 -7.13 -15.21
C ARG A 146 -8.25 -6.62 -14.53
N VAL A 147 -7.22 -6.32 -15.32
CA VAL A 147 -5.95 -5.76 -14.81
C VAL A 147 -5.74 -4.37 -15.37
N VAL A 148 -5.41 -3.43 -14.48
CA VAL A 148 -5.05 -2.05 -14.81
C VAL A 148 -3.65 -1.78 -14.29
N ILE A 149 -2.70 -1.64 -15.20
CA ILE A 149 -1.32 -1.27 -14.87
C ILE A 149 -1.22 0.24 -14.91
N GLY A 150 -1.07 0.85 -13.73
CA GLY A 150 -0.90 2.29 -13.61
C GLY A 150 0.52 2.70 -13.98
N ASP A 151 0.64 3.78 -14.74
CA ASP A 151 1.93 4.40 -15.05
C ASP A 151 2.20 5.56 -14.09
N ALA A 152 3.22 5.39 -13.26
CA ALA A 152 3.60 6.36 -12.24
C ALA A 152 4.06 7.72 -12.83
N ALA A 153 4.42 7.77 -14.11
CA ALA A 153 4.88 8.96 -14.81
C ALA A 153 3.76 9.69 -15.56
N GLN A 154 2.68 9.01 -15.94
CA GLN A 154 1.60 9.60 -16.74
C GLN A 154 0.62 10.43 -15.91
N ARG A 155 0.95 11.70 -15.72
CA ARG A 155 0.15 12.66 -14.91
C ARG A 155 -1.34 12.72 -15.28
N VAL A 156 -1.69 12.48 -16.54
CA VAL A 156 -3.08 12.49 -17.04
C VAL A 156 -3.97 11.43 -16.38
N GLN A 157 -3.40 10.34 -15.91
CA GLN A 157 -4.12 9.26 -15.23
C GLN A 157 -4.47 9.61 -13.77
N TYR A 158 -4.08 10.78 -13.29
CA TYR A 158 -4.20 11.16 -11.88
C TYR A 158 -5.08 12.38 -11.69
N VAL A 159 -5.73 12.45 -10.53
CA VAL A 159 -6.50 13.60 -10.07
C VAL A 159 -5.81 14.25 -8.89
N LYS A 160 -5.96 15.57 -8.77
CA LYS A 160 -5.54 16.30 -7.57
C LYS A 160 -6.64 16.22 -6.53
N THR A 161 -6.24 15.87 -5.31
CA THR A 161 -7.15 15.82 -4.16
C THR A 161 -6.62 16.69 -3.03
N ARG A 162 -7.52 17.12 -2.15
CA ARG A 162 -7.20 17.86 -0.92
C ARG A 162 -8.06 17.37 0.23
N ARG A 163 -7.57 17.52 1.43
CA ARG A 163 -8.31 17.38 2.68
C ARG A 163 -7.77 18.34 3.71
N LYS A 164 -8.66 18.94 4.50
CA LYS A 164 -8.28 19.76 5.65
C LYS A 164 -7.50 18.90 6.65
N GLY A 165 -6.40 19.43 7.14
CA GLY A 165 -5.56 18.73 8.13
C GLY A 165 -4.30 18.10 7.58
N TRP A 166 -4.12 17.98 6.26
CA TRP A 166 -2.83 17.58 5.68
C TRP A 166 -1.75 18.64 5.95
N ARG A 167 -0.55 18.20 6.32
CA ARG A 167 0.58 19.05 6.72
C ARG A 167 1.83 18.83 5.87
N ALA A 168 1.97 17.66 5.24
CA ALA A 168 3.07 17.35 4.34
C ALA A 168 2.81 17.93 2.94
N TYR A 169 1.57 17.83 2.47
CA TYR A 169 1.16 18.30 1.15
C TYR A 169 -0.17 19.06 1.19
N PRO A 170 -0.27 20.22 0.53
CA PRO A 170 -1.55 20.92 0.35
C PRO A 170 -2.51 20.15 -0.58
N GLU A 171 -1.95 19.38 -1.51
CA GLU A 171 -2.67 18.55 -2.48
C GLU A 171 -1.96 17.22 -2.66
N ILE A 172 -2.71 16.14 -2.77
CA ILE A 172 -2.19 14.80 -3.07
C ILE A 172 -2.78 14.35 -4.40
N VAL A 173 -1.92 13.76 -5.22
CA VAL A 173 -2.22 13.38 -6.59
C VAL A 173 -2.41 11.88 -6.66
N VAL A 174 -3.69 11.47 -6.69
CA VAL A 174 -4.15 10.07 -6.63
C VAL A 174 -4.49 9.55 -8.02
N HIS A 175 -4.18 8.30 -8.31
CA HIS A 175 -4.58 7.66 -9.57
C HIS A 175 -6.11 7.62 -9.70
N ARG A 176 -6.61 8.03 -10.88
CA ARG A 176 -8.05 8.17 -11.14
C ARG A 176 -8.84 6.89 -10.85
N LYS A 177 -8.31 5.73 -11.24
CA LYS A 177 -8.95 4.43 -10.96
C LYS A 177 -9.20 4.19 -9.47
N VAL A 178 -8.23 4.55 -8.61
CA VAL A 178 -8.37 4.44 -7.16
C VAL A 178 -9.36 5.47 -6.62
N TYR A 179 -9.27 6.70 -7.12
CA TYR A 179 -10.16 7.78 -6.70
C TYR A 179 -11.63 7.48 -7.00
N GLU A 180 -11.92 6.92 -8.19
CA GLU A 180 -13.27 6.64 -8.70
C GLU A 180 -13.80 5.24 -8.30
N ALA A 181 -12.99 4.40 -7.66
CA ALA A 181 -13.44 3.07 -7.23
C ALA A 181 -14.44 3.19 -6.06
N PRO A 182 -15.63 2.57 -6.16
CA PRO A 182 -16.57 2.51 -5.04
C PRO A 182 -15.96 1.80 -3.83
N VAL A 183 -15.29 0.67 -4.06
CA VAL A 183 -14.61 -0.14 -3.06
C VAL A 183 -13.16 -0.37 -3.45
N VAL A 184 -12.25 -0.12 -2.51
CA VAL A 184 -10.81 -0.42 -2.64
C VAL A 184 -10.42 -1.40 -1.55
N ILE A 185 -9.87 -2.55 -1.95
CA ILE A 185 -9.28 -3.53 -1.03
C ILE A 185 -7.76 -3.49 -1.18
N ASN A 186 -7.09 -3.11 -0.13
CA ASN A 186 -5.65 -2.95 -0.06
C ASN A 186 -4.99 -4.27 0.37
N MET A 187 -4.02 -4.78 -0.40
CA MET A 187 -3.43 -6.11 -0.21
C MET A 187 -1.90 -6.04 -0.05
N PRO A 188 -1.38 -5.52 1.07
CA PRO A 188 0.05 -5.45 1.32
C PRO A 188 0.65 -6.80 1.71
N CYS A 189 1.99 -6.92 1.49
CA CYS A 189 2.81 -7.91 2.16
C CYS A 189 3.42 -7.32 3.42
N LEU A 190 3.56 -8.12 4.48
CA LEU A 190 4.29 -7.70 5.66
C LEU A 190 5.80 -7.83 5.43
N LYS A 191 6.52 -6.70 5.42
CA LYS A 191 7.96 -6.68 5.20
C LYS A 191 8.64 -5.47 5.81
N ARG A 192 9.92 -5.61 6.14
CA ARG A 192 10.81 -4.50 6.49
C ARG A 192 10.96 -3.52 5.33
N HIS A 193 11.20 -2.28 5.67
CA HIS A 193 11.46 -1.21 4.72
C HIS A 193 12.44 -0.20 5.29
N HIS A 194 13.47 0.16 4.54
CA HIS A 194 14.56 1.03 5.04
C HIS A 194 14.10 2.45 5.42
N THR A 195 13.00 2.96 4.81
CA THR A 195 12.50 4.33 5.09
C THR A 195 11.38 4.35 6.09
N SER A 196 10.30 3.58 5.82
CA SER A 196 9.12 3.51 6.67
C SER A 196 9.25 2.51 7.81
N TYR A 197 10.37 1.80 7.88
CA TYR A 197 10.64 0.65 8.76
C TYR A 197 9.75 -0.56 8.49
N LEU A 198 8.50 -0.35 8.13
CA LEU A 198 7.51 -1.38 7.80
C LEU A 198 6.83 -1.07 6.46
N THR A 199 6.57 -2.09 5.67
CA THR A 199 5.54 -2.10 4.62
C THR A 199 4.39 -2.91 5.15
N CYS A 200 3.24 -2.27 5.28
CA CYS A 200 1.97 -2.86 5.68
C CYS A 200 0.82 -2.03 5.09
N ALA A 201 -0.35 -1.96 5.72
CA ALA A 201 -1.54 -1.35 5.16
C ALA A 201 -1.36 0.13 4.80
N LEU A 202 -0.82 0.95 5.70
CA LEU A 202 -0.64 2.39 5.46
C LEU A 202 0.36 2.66 4.32
N LYS A 203 1.54 2.01 4.34
CA LYS A 203 2.59 2.24 3.33
C LYS A 203 2.21 1.75 1.93
N ASN A 204 1.38 0.72 1.81
CA ASN A 204 1.01 0.16 0.50
C ASN A 204 0.26 1.17 -0.39
N ASN A 205 -0.40 2.17 0.19
CA ASN A 205 -1.12 3.20 -0.56
C ASN A 205 -0.23 4.07 -1.46
N PHE A 206 1.09 4.05 -1.28
CA PHE A 206 2.02 4.74 -2.19
C PHE A 206 1.83 4.36 -3.66
N GLY A 207 1.49 3.11 -3.98
CA GLY A 207 1.23 2.67 -5.35
C GLY A 207 0.05 3.39 -6.03
N ALA A 208 -0.82 4.04 -5.29
CA ALA A 208 -1.92 4.85 -5.81
C ALA A 208 -1.55 6.32 -6.07
N ILE A 209 -0.40 6.78 -5.59
CA ILE A 209 0.02 8.19 -5.65
C ILE A 209 0.90 8.43 -6.86
N TYR A 210 0.81 9.64 -7.45
CA TYR A 210 1.63 10.06 -8.58
C TYR A 210 3.14 9.92 -8.29
N GLY A 211 3.88 9.39 -9.23
CA GLY A 211 5.29 9.02 -9.06
C GLY A 211 6.18 10.16 -8.58
N ALA A 212 6.03 11.36 -9.15
CA ALA A 212 6.83 12.53 -8.73
C ALA A 212 6.57 12.90 -7.26
N GLN A 213 5.34 12.74 -6.77
CA GLN A 213 5.02 13.04 -5.37
C GLN A 213 5.54 11.95 -4.41
N ARG A 214 5.51 10.66 -4.83
CA ARG A 214 6.17 9.58 -4.09
C ARG A 214 7.67 9.84 -3.96
N TRP A 215 8.29 10.28 -5.05
CA TRP A 215 9.71 10.64 -5.09
C TRP A 215 10.02 11.82 -4.17
N ASP A 216 9.22 12.90 -4.25
CA ASP A 216 9.37 14.06 -3.39
C ASP A 216 9.27 13.69 -1.90
N ALA A 217 8.33 12.82 -1.52
CA ALA A 217 8.19 12.34 -0.15
C ALA A 217 9.46 11.64 0.36
N HIS A 218 10.14 10.86 -0.51
CA HIS A 218 11.37 10.18 -0.16
C HIS A 218 12.59 11.11 -0.08
N LEU A 219 12.60 12.21 -0.81
CA LEU A 219 13.76 13.11 -0.93
C LEU A 219 13.64 14.40 -0.14
N ARG A 220 12.45 14.77 0.36
CA ARG A 220 12.25 16.04 1.05
C ARG A 220 13.10 16.22 2.28
N GLY A 221 13.96 17.12 2.17
CA GLY A 221 14.96 17.64 3.08
C GLY A 221 15.94 18.52 2.35
N GLU A 222 16.11 18.35 1.04
CA GLU A 222 17.05 19.19 0.26
C GLU A 222 16.51 19.62 -1.11
N GLY A 223 15.25 19.41 -1.43
CA GLY A 223 14.59 19.90 -2.65
C GLY A 223 15.29 19.53 -3.95
N LEU A 224 14.52 19.18 -4.98
CA LEU A 224 14.97 18.98 -6.38
C LEU A 224 15.83 20.13 -6.95
N LYS A 225 15.90 21.28 -6.29
CA LYS A 225 16.62 22.47 -6.71
C LYS A 225 18.16 22.39 -6.60
N LYS A 226 18.70 21.35 -5.96
CA LYS A 226 20.15 21.19 -5.77
C LYS A 226 20.70 19.86 -6.31
N MET A 227 20.21 19.39 -7.45
CA MET A 227 20.75 18.21 -8.12
C MET A 227 22.07 18.54 -8.85
N GLY A 228 23.14 18.82 -8.06
CA GLY A 228 24.51 18.92 -8.52
C GLY A 228 25.32 17.64 -8.22
N LYS A 229 26.67 17.70 -8.42
CA LYS A 229 27.60 16.63 -8.01
C LYS A 229 27.30 16.16 -6.59
N GLY A 230 27.03 14.89 -6.39
CA GLY A 230 26.61 14.31 -5.10
C GLY A 230 25.09 14.04 -4.96
N ALA A 231 24.29 14.28 -5.99
CA ALA A 231 22.86 13.94 -5.98
C ALA A 231 22.60 12.45 -5.69
N ARG A 232 23.51 11.57 -6.13
CA ARG A 232 23.45 10.11 -5.86
C ARG A 232 23.70 9.79 -4.38
N GLU A 233 24.66 10.46 -3.75
CA GLU A 233 24.94 10.32 -2.31
C GLU A 233 23.80 10.90 -1.47
N ARG A 234 23.17 11.98 -1.93
CA ARG A 234 22.04 12.63 -1.26
C ARG A 234 20.72 11.86 -1.44
N ALA A 235 20.52 11.25 -2.59
CA ALA A 235 19.38 10.33 -2.83
C ALA A 235 19.52 9.01 -2.05
N MET A 236 20.76 8.66 -1.68
CA MET A 236 21.10 7.48 -0.88
C MET A 236 21.42 7.82 0.57
N ALA A 237 21.57 9.11 0.90
CA ALA A 237 21.71 9.55 2.29
C ALA A 237 20.39 9.24 3.04
N PRO A 238 20.45 8.55 4.19
CA PRO A 238 19.24 8.18 4.92
C PRO A 238 18.49 9.45 5.33
N PHE A 239 17.48 9.77 4.56
CA PHE A 239 16.33 10.65 4.79
C PHE A 239 16.50 11.69 5.91
N ARG A 240 17.09 12.83 5.60
CA ARG A 240 17.31 13.92 6.55
C ARG A 240 16.03 14.52 7.12
N ASN A 241 14.89 14.34 6.48
CA ASN A 241 13.59 14.74 7.02
C ASN A 241 12.60 13.59 7.13
N ARG A 242 12.92 12.63 8.00
CA ARG A 242 12.07 11.49 8.28
C ARG A 242 10.68 11.90 8.77
N SER A 243 10.56 12.98 9.53
CA SER A 243 9.26 13.44 10.02
C SER A 243 8.33 13.90 8.89
N HIS A 244 8.86 14.52 7.81
CA HIS A 244 8.08 14.83 6.62
C HIS A 244 7.60 13.55 5.92
N PHE A 245 8.50 12.56 5.74
CA PHE A 245 8.14 11.28 5.13
C PHE A 245 7.05 10.55 5.92
N MET A 246 7.15 10.51 7.26
CA MET A 246 6.16 9.85 8.11
C MET A 246 4.78 10.52 8.02
N ARG A 247 4.72 11.87 7.97
CA ARG A 247 3.48 12.60 7.70
C ARG A 247 2.94 12.31 6.29
N ALA A 248 3.78 12.36 5.27
CA ALA A 248 3.40 12.06 3.90
C ALA A 248 2.84 10.65 3.76
N LEU A 249 3.41 9.67 4.48
CA LEU A 249 2.94 8.29 4.48
C LEU A 249 1.48 8.20 4.97
N ALA A 250 1.19 8.83 6.10
CA ALA A 250 -0.17 8.85 6.66
C ALA A 250 -1.15 9.63 5.75
N GLU A 251 -0.72 10.76 5.19
CA GLU A 251 -1.55 11.56 4.30
C GLU A 251 -1.83 10.86 2.96
N PHE A 252 -0.88 10.08 2.42
CA PHE A 252 -1.10 9.27 1.22
C PHE A 252 -2.12 8.15 1.49
N ALA A 253 -2.06 7.52 2.65
CA ALA A 253 -3.07 6.56 3.07
C ALA A 253 -4.45 7.23 3.25
N ASP A 254 -4.48 8.44 3.82
CA ASP A 254 -5.70 9.24 3.98
C ASP A 254 -6.31 9.70 2.65
N ALA A 255 -5.49 9.93 1.63
CA ALA A 255 -5.97 10.28 0.30
C ALA A 255 -6.64 9.09 -0.42
N VAL A 256 -6.25 7.86 -0.10
CA VAL A 256 -6.77 6.62 -0.69
C VAL A 256 -7.94 6.06 0.11
N ARG A 257 -7.81 5.94 1.44
CA ARG A 257 -8.80 5.35 2.37
C ARG A 257 -9.45 4.07 1.83
N PRO A 258 -8.72 2.97 1.70
CA PRO A 258 -9.31 1.69 1.33
C PRO A 258 -10.33 1.24 2.39
N GLU A 259 -11.37 0.55 1.96
CA GLU A 259 -12.45 0.05 2.82
C GLU A 259 -12.01 -1.17 3.63
N LEU A 260 -11.07 -1.96 3.10
CA LEU A 260 -10.52 -3.15 3.77
C LEU A 260 -9.04 -3.29 3.43
N SER A 261 -8.27 -3.82 4.36
CA SER A 261 -6.87 -4.22 4.12
C SER A 261 -6.67 -5.69 4.48
N ILE A 262 -6.00 -6.43 3.59
CA ILE A 262 -5.66 -7.85 3.71
C ILE A 262 -4.14 -7.96 3.69
N VAL A 263 -3.52 -8.20 4.82
CA VAL A 263 -2.06 -8.34 4.93
C VAL A 263 -1.67 -9.80 4.78
N ASP A 264 -0.85 -10.09 3.77
CA ASP A 264 -0.21 -11.40 3.66
C ASP A 264 1.10 -11.42 4.48
N ALA A 265 1.08 -12.15 5.57
CA ALA A 265 2.18 -12.39 6.48
C ALA A 265 2.49 -13.90 6.61
N ARG A 266 2.20 -14.72 5.60
CA ARG A 266 2.56 -16.15 5.63
C ARG A 266 4.06 -16.34 5.62
N VAL A 267 4.76 -15.56 4.82
CA VAL A 267 6.21 -15.35 4.85
C VAL A 267 6.46 -13.86 4.93
N ILE A 268 7.41 -13.44 5.76
CA ILE A 268 7.75 -12.02 5.91
C ILE A 268 9.21 -11.76 5.51
N LEU A 269 9.53 -10.52 5.16
CA LEU A 269 10.89 -10.08 4.91
C LEU A 269 11.38 -9.27 6.12
N THR A 270 12.44 -9.77 6.79
CA THR A 270 13.03 -9.20 8.01
C THR A 270 14.39 -8.53 7.74
N ARG A 271 14.97 -7.88 8.75
CA ARG A 271 16.32 -7.28 8.82
C ARG A 271 16.66 -6.20 7.81
N GLY A 272 16.05 -6.18 6.68
CA GLY A 272 16.26 -5.17 5.66
C GLY A 272 15.07 -5.17 4.69
N GLY A 273 15.17 -4.56 3.57
CA GLY A 273 14.08 -4.53 2.59
C GLY A 273 14.06 -3.21 1.84
N PRO A 274 13.11 -3.05 0.95
CA PRO A 274 11.94 -3.90 0.68
C PRO A 274 12.16 -5.03 -0.33
N THR A 275 13.39 -5.40 -0.69
CA THR A 275 13.73 -6.40 -1.69
C THR A 275 14.48 -7.59 -1.07
N ARG A 276 14.40 -8.79 -1.68
CA ARG A 276 15.10 -9.99 -1.21
C ARG A 276 16.61 -9.82 -1.09
N GLY A 277 17.23 -9.00 -1.94
CA GLY A 277 18.68 -8.74 -1.85
C GLY A 277 19.10 -7.84 -0.67
N LYS A 278 18.15 -7.33 0.12
CA LYS A 278 18.39 -6.45 1.26
C LYS A 278 17.77 -6.94 2.56
N GLY A 279 17.04 -8.03 2.54
CA GLY A 279 16.38 -8.60 3.71
C GLY A 279 16.42 -10.11 3.70
N GLU A 280 16.03 -10.70 4.82
CA GLU A 280 15.98 -12.14 5.04
C GLU A 280 14.53 -12.62 5.02
N LEU A 281 14.29 -13.76 4.34
CA LEU A 281 12.98 -14.41 4.36
C LEU A 281 12.77 -15.14 5.67
N LYS A 282 11.65 -14.88 6.32
CA LYS A 282 11.23 -15.57 7.53
C LYS A 282 9.90 -16.28 7.28
N GLY A 283 9.96 -17.59 7.18
CA GLY A 283 8.80 -18.47 7.14
C GLY A 283 8.25 -18.79 8.54
N GLY A 284 7.14 -19.52 8.58
CA GLY A 284 6.54 -20.01 9.84
C GLY A 284 5.64 -19.00 10.55
N VAL A 285 5.49 -17.78 10.03
CA VAL A 285 4.51 -16.81 10.53
C VAL A 285 3.09 -17.26 10.15
N ASN A 286 2.91 -17.68 8.90
CA ASN A 286 1.72 -18.35 8.36
C ASN A 286 0.40 -17.62 8.67
N ARG A 287 0.36 -16.28 8.55
CA ARG A 287 -0.82 -15.49 8.89
C ARG A 287 -1.32 -14.68 7.69
N ILE A 288 -2.65 -14.60 7.57
CA ILE A 288 -3.37 -13.56 6.83
C ILE A 288 -4.13 -12.73 7.85
N ILE A 289 -3.96 -11.40 7.79
CA ILE A 289 -4.54 -10.48 8.78
C ILE A 289 -5.41 -9.47 8.04
N VAL A 290 -6.66 -9.31 8.50
CA VAL A 290 -7.68 -8.50 7.82
C VAL A 290 -8.29 -7.49 8.79
N SER A 291 -8.41 -6.24 8.36
CA SER A 291 -9.12 -5.19 9.09
C SER A 291 -9.49 -4.01 8.17
N ALA A 292 -10.55 -3.29 8.50
CA ALA A 292 -10.85 -1.98 7.93
C ALA A 292 -10.01 -0.88 8.60
N ASP A 293 -9.55 -1.07 9.83
CA ASP A 293 -8.67 -0.14 10.54
C ASP A 293 -7.20 -0.36 10.18
N MET A 294 -6.68 0.46 9.27
CA MET A 294 -5.28 0.37 8.80
C MET A 294 -4.27 0.63 9.91
N VAL A 295 -4.61 1.46 10.91
CA VAL A 295 -3.70 1.82 12.00
C VAL A 295 -3.56 0.67 12.98
N ALA A 296 -4.69 0.07 13.39
CA ALA A 296 -4.70 -1.13 14.20
C ALA A 296 -3.97 -2.29 13.52
N LEU A 297 -4.19 -2.43 12.20
CA LEU A 297 -3.55 -3.47 11.39
C LEU A 297 -2.02 -3.30 11.34
N ASP A 298 -1.52 -2.09 11.05
CA ASP A 298 -0.08 -1.81 11.06
C ASP A 298 0.51 -2.00 12.47
N ARG A 299 -0.22 -1.61 13.53
CA ARG A 299 0.21 -1.78 14.92
C ARG A 299 0.33 -3.26 15.31
N TYR A 300 -0.68 -4.08 14.95
CA TYR A 300 -0.66 -5.52 15.18
C TYR A 300 0.48 -6.20 14.38
N CYS A 301 0.60 -5.90 13.10
CA CYS A 301 1.64 -6.42 12.23
C CYS A 301 3.06 -5.99 12.66
N SER A 302 3.20 -4.79 13.25
CA SER A 302 4.44 -4.33 13.86
C SER A 302 4.85 -5.22 15.02
N SER A 303 3.91 -5.63 15.88
CA SER A 303 4.20 -6.55 16.97
C SER A 303 4.59 -7.95 16.48
N LEU A 304 4.05 -8.39 15.33
CA LEU A 304 4.52 -9.60 14.66
C LEU A 304 5.96 -9.43 14.15
N MET A 305 6.26 -8.30 13.49
CA MET A 305 7.61 -8.04 12.96
C MET A 305 8.64 -8.05 14.09
N GLU A 306 8.35 -7.44 15.22
CA GLU A 306 9.23 -7.39 16.40
C GLU A 306 9.56 -8.78 16.95
N ARG A 307 8.62 -9.74 16.91
CA ARG A 307 8.85 -11.14 17.34
C ARG A 307 9.81 -11.91 16.42
N TYR A 308 9.91 -11.51 15.15
CA TYR A 308 10.69 -12.25 14.15
C TYR A 308 11.93 -11.51 13.66
N ASP A 309 12.13 -10.24 14.05
CA ASP A 309 13.25 -9.39 13.66
C ASP A 309 13.80 -8.62 14.85
N GLU A 310 14.88 -9.10 15.44
CA GLU A 310 15.56 -8.50 16.59
C GLU A 310 16.04 -7.05 16.33
N SER A 311 16.21 -6.67 15.07
CA SER A 311 16.62 -5.31 14.68
C SER A 311 15.43 -4.35 14.56
N TYR A 312 14.24 -4.79 14.89
CA TYR A 312 12.99 -4.01 14.76
C TYR A 312 12.33 -3.79 16.12
N THR A 313 11.86 -2.59 16.35
CA THR A 313 11.02 -2.25 17.50
C THR A 313 9.74 -1.56 17.06
N ASN A 314 8.68 -1.77 17.80
CA ASN A 314 7.37 -1.15 17.57
C ASN A 314 7.42 0.39 17.53
N ASP A 315 8.35 1.00 18.26
CA ASP A 315 8.49 2.46 18.33
C ASP A 315 8.94 3.09 17.01
N MET A 316 9.57 2.31 16.15
CA MET A 316 10.04 2.80 14.84
C MET A 316 8.91 3.35 13.97
N ILE A 317 7.69 2.83 14.12
CA ILE A 317 6.54 3.22 13.30
C ILE A 317 5.59 4.21 14.00
N LEU A 318 5.78 4.47 15.29
CA LEU A 318 4.92 5.40 16.06
C LEU A 318 4.71 6.75 15.36
N PRO A 319 5.75 7.40 14.75
CA PRO A 319 5.55 8.70 14.14
C PRO A 319 4.49 8.74 13.04
N TYR A 320 4.40 7.72 12.19
CA TYR A 320 3.35 7.71 11.17
C TYR A 320 2.01 7.16 11.69
N LEU A 321 2.01 6.27 12.70
CA LEU A 321 0.77 5.82 13.34
C LEU A 321 0.07 6.98 14.05
N GLN A 322 0.80 7.80 14.80
CA GLN A 322 0.26 8.99 15.46
C GLN A 322 -0.35 9.97 14.47
N GLU A 323 0.33 10.19 13.32
CA GLU A 323 -0.19 11.04 12.27
C GLU A 323 -1.44 10.42 11.61
N ALA A 324 -1.48 9.12 11.40
CA ALA A 324 -2.64 8.40 10.88
C ALA A 324 -3.84 8.46 11.83
N VAL A 325 -3.62 8.31 13.15
CA VAL A 325 -4.65 8.51 14.18
C VAL A 325 -5.18 9.95 14.13
N ARG A 326 -4.30 10.95 14.05
CA ARG A 326 -4.70 12.36 13.94
C ARG A 326 -5.58 12.64 12.72
N LEU A 327 -5.37 11.90 11.64
CA LEU A 327 -6.17 11.97 10.39
C LEU A 327 -7.46 11.15 10.46
N GLY A 328 -7.71 10.44 11.56
CA GLY A 328 -8.90 9.60 11.74
C GLY A 328 -8.89 8.33 10.89
N LEU A 329 -7.71 7.71 10.69
CA LEU A 329 -7.56 6.48 9.91
C LEU A 329 -7.70 5.21 10.76
N GLY A 330 -7.89 5.35 12.07
CA GLY A 330 -8.06 4.22 12.98
C GLY A 330 -7.40 4.47 14.34
N THR A 331 -7.20 3.40 15.12
CA THR A 331 -6.62 3.43 16.46
C THR A 331 -5.33 2.62 16.56
N MET A 332 -4.32 3.16 17.27
CA MET A 332 -3.10 2.41 17.60
C MET A 332 -3.18 1.66 18.93
N GLU A 333 -4.26 1.85 19.68
CA GLU A 333 -4.51 1.24 20.99
C GLU A 333 -5.21 -0.11 20.79
N LEU A 334 -4.46 -1.22 20.72
CA LEU A 334 -5.01 -2.55 20.44
C LEU A 334 -6.04 -3.03 21.48
N LYS A 335 -6.05 -2.48 22.70
CA LYS A 335 -7.12 -2.73 23.70
C LYS A 335 -8.50 -2.26 23.24
N ASN A 336 -8.55 -1.28 22.33
CA ASN A 336 -9.78 -0.74 21.74
C ASN A 336 -10.16 -1.46 20.44
N VAL A 337 -9.49 -2.56 20.10
CA VAL A 337 -9.71 -3.36 18.89
C VAL A 337 -10.23 -4.73 19.31
N LYS A 338 -11.21 -5.25 18.63
CA LYS A 338 -11.64 -6.64 18.78
C LYS A 338 -10.76 -7.52 17.90
N ILE A 339 -9.78 -8.17 18.51
CA ILE A 339 -8.86 -9.08 17.82
C ILE A 339 -9.41 -10.49 17.92
N VAL A 340 -9.57 -11.14 16.78
CA VAL A 340 -10.00 -12.54 16.67
C VAL A 340 -8.91 -13.33 15.96
N GLU A 341 -8.40 -14.36 16.62
CA GLU A 341 -7.40 -15.26 16.04
C GLU A 341 -8.01 -16.64 15.80
N LYS A 342 -7.74 -17.23 14.64
CA LYS A 342 -8.19 -18.57 14.22
C LYS A 342 -7.05 -19.31 13.56
N GLU A 343 -7.00 -20.63 13.72
CA GLU A 343 -6.12 -21.53 12.95
C GLU A 343 -6.96 -22.46 12.08
N VAL A 344 -6.54 -22.65 10.79
CA VAL A 344 -7.20 -23.47 9.78
C VAL A 344 -6.21 -24.39 9.08
#